data_77ffd1d495dce32b986929eb816ad8a5
#
_entry.id   77ffd1d495dce32b986929eb816ad8a5
#
_cell.length_a   1.000
_cell.length_b   1.000
_cell.length_c   1.000
_cell.angle_alpha   90.00
_cell.angle_beta   90.00
_cell.angle_gamma   90.00
#
_symmetry.space_group_name_H-M   'P 1'
#
loop_
_entity.id
_entity.type
_entity.pdbx_description
1 polymer ?
#
loop_
_entity_poly.entity_id
_entity_poly.type
_entity_poly.pdbx_seq_one_letter_code
_entity_poly.pdbx_strand_id
1 'polypeptide(L)'
;MVIGVDTNSRVVDPNDIKTWPLFGDGAGAVLLERVEENQQNAGLLAWSLGSDGRGSNLLVCPMSGTRQPVTVEGVTAGEQYMQMDGRAVFKWAIRLVEENVQQVVHHSGVPMESNDLFILHQANLRIIDGIRSSLGLDEEKFLVNLDRYGNTSSGSIPLALDEAWRAGRIGPGSTVLICGFGGGLAWGCLLYTSDAADE
;
A
#
# COMPACT_ATOMS: atom_id res chain seq x y z
N MET A 1 -15.10 -8.07 6.87
CA MET A 1 -14.90 -7.12 5.78
C MET A 1 -13.88 -6.07 6.21
N VAL A 2 -12.89 -5.79 5.35
CA VAL A 2 -11.89 -4.72 5.55
C VAL A 2 -12.13 -3.68 4.47
N ILE A 3 -12.18 -2.40 4.85
CA ILE A 3 -12.48 -1.28 3.94
C ILE A 3 -11.35 -0.26 4.06
N GLY A 4 -10.75 0.10 2.93
CA GLY A 4 -9.83 1.22 2.78
C GLY A 4 -10.51 2.34 2.02
N VAL A 5 -10.59 3.53 2.61
CA VAL A 5 -11.21 4.71 2.00
C VAL A 5 -10.53 5.98 2.46
N ASP A 6 -10.15 6.81 1.51
CA ASP A 6 -9.53 8.11 1.76
C ASP A 6 -10.01 9.16 0.76
N THR A 7 -10.26 10.37 1.28
CA THR A 7 -10.55 11.57 0.51
C THR A 7 -9.38 12.54 0.62
N ASN A 8 -8.25 12.16 0.00
CA ASN A 8 -6.99 12.90 0.07
C ASN A 8 -7.12 14.34 -0.46
N SER A 9 -8.02 14.57 -1.43
CA SER A 9 -8.30 15.91 -1.98
C SER A 9 -8.71 16.93 -0.91
N ARG A 10 -9.13 16.48 0.29
CA ARG A 10 -9.48 17.35 1.41
C ARG A 10 -8.33 17.72 2.33
N VAL A 11 -7.25 16.96 2.29
CA VAL A 11 -6.12 17.10 3.20
C VAL A 11 -4.81 17.45 2.49
N VAL A 12 -4.82 17.53 1.16
CA VAL A 12 -3.68 17.96 0.36
C VAL A 12 -3.87 19.42 -0.05
N ASP A 13 -2.81 20.24 0.06
CA ASP A 13 -2.85 21.63 -0.36
C ASP A 13 -2.89 21.75 -1.89
N PRO A 14 -3.95 22.31 -2.49
CA PRO A 14 -4.04 22.48 -3.94
C PRO A 14 -2.95 23.40 -4.54
N ASN A 15 -2.25 24.16 -3.71
CA ASN A 15 -1.14 25.03 -4.13
C ASN A 15 0.24 24.36 -3.98
N ASP A 16 0.32 23.20 -3.31
CA ASP A 16 1.59 22.49 -3.16
C ASP A 16 1.82 21.52 -4.34
N ILE A 17 2.63 21.94 -5.29
CA ILE A 17 3.02 21.16 -6.46
C ILE A 17 3.73 19.82 -6.12
N LYS A 18 4.19 19.63 -4.88
CA LYS A 18 4.88 18.41 -4.45
C LYS A 18 3.93 17.31 -4.03
N THR A 19 2.80 17.69 -3.44
CA THR A 19 1.82 16.73 -2.90
C THR A 19 0.55 16.67 -3.74
N TRP A 20 0.02 17.82 -4.17
CA TRP A 20 -1.24 17.87 -4.92
C TRP A 20 -1.34 16.91 -6.11
N PRO A 21 -0.34 16.81 -7.02
CA PRO A 21 -0.44 15.92 -8.18
C PRO A 21 -0.23 14.44 -7.88
N LEU A 22 0.14 14.09 -6.65
CA LEU A 22 0.44 12.70 -6.29
C LEU A 22 -0.77 11.93 -5.77
N PHE A 23 -1.67 12.61 -5.05
CA PHE A 23 -2.75 11.97 -4.31
C PHE A 23 -4.07 11.99 -5.07
N GLY A 24 -4.85 10.93 -4.90
CA GLY A 24 -6.20 10.79 -5.38
C GLY A 24 -7.15 10.31 -4.30
N ASP A 25 -8.45 10.43 -4.54
CA ASP A 25 -9.50 9.88 -3.70
C ASP A 25 -9.84 8.47 -4.16
N GLY A 26 -10.08 7.56 -3.22
CA GLY A 26 -10.41 6.20 -3.57
C GLY A 26 -10.94 5.38 -2.40
N ALA A 27 -11.68 4.35 -2.75
CA ALA A 27 -12.20 3.39 -1.79
C ALA A 27 -12.17 1.98 -2.38
N GLY A 28 -11.95 1.00 -1.52
CA GLY A 28 -12.07 -0.40 -1.87
C GLY A 28 -12.30 -1.24 -0.63
N ALA A 29 -12.84 -2.44 -0.82
CA ALA A 29 -13.16 -3.35 0.26
C ALA A 29 -12.79 -4.79 -0.11
N VAL A 30 -12.40 -5.56 0.89
CA VAL A 30 -12.19 -7.01 0.77
C VAL A 30 -13.01 -7.73 1.85
N LEU A 31 -13.58 -8.86 1.48
CA LEU A 31 -14.24 -9.76 2.41
C LEU A 31 -13.24 -10.83 2.82
N LEU A 32 -13.05 -11.01 4.13
CA LEU A 32 -12.24 -12.09 4.67
C LEU A 32 -13.19 -13.15 5.24
N GLU A 33 -12.99 -14.38 4.82
CA GLU A 33 -13.71 -15.54 5.33
C GLU A 33 -12.73 -16.53 5.98
N ARG A 34 -13.27 -17.39 6.81
CA ARG A 34 -12.47 -18.47 7.41
C ARG A 34 -12.30 -19.58 6.38
N VAL A 35 -11.06 -19.96 6.10
CA VAL A 35 -10.75 -21.12 5.28
C VAL A 35 -11.07 -22.41 6.05
N GLU A 36 -11.64 -23.41 5.38
CA GLU A 36 -11.92 -24.71 5.96
C GLU A 36 -10.62 -25.53 6.15
N GLU A 37 -10.59 -26.40 7.16
CA GLU A 37 -9.38 -27.15 7.54
C GLU A 37 -8.82 -28.08 6.46
N ASN A 38 -9.60 -28.41 5.44
CA ASN A 38 -9.20 -29.23 4.30
C ASN A 38 -8.48 -28.45 3.18
N GLN A 39 -8.44 -27.13 3.25
CA GLN A 39 -7.81 -26.22 2.25
C GLN A 39 -6.44 -25.73 2.72
N GLN A 40 -5.52 -26.66 3.01
CA GLN A 40 -4.23 -26.37 3.66
C GLN A 40 -3.27 -25.45 2.87
N ASN A 41 -3.53 -25.18 1.59
CA ASN A 41 -2.66 -24.37 0.72
C ASN A 41 -3.35 -23.09 0.22
N ALA A 42 -4.49 -22.71 0.78
CA ALA A 42 -5.22 -21.49 0.43
C ALA A 42 -5.24 -20.48 1.58
N GLY A 43 -5.41 -19.21 1.25
CA GLY A 43 -5.51 -18.12 2.20
C GLY A 43 -4.17 -17.48 2.54
N LEU A 44 -4.03 -16.98 3.76
CA LEU A 44 -2.85 -16.24 4.22
C LEU A 44 -1.69 -17.21 4.52
N LEU A 45 -0.66 -17.18 3.69
CA LEU A 45 0.52 -18.05 3.80
C LEU A 45 1.58 -17.50 4.76
N ALA A 46 1.85 -16.21 4.67
CA ALA A 46 2.81 -15.52 5.54
C ALA A 46 2.50 -14.03 5.61
N TRP A 47 2.97 -13.37 6.68
CA TRP A 47 2.85 -11.93 6.84
C TRP A 47 3.99 -11.34 7.68
N SER A 48 4.18 -10.02 7.52
CA SER A 48 5.03 -9.19 8.35
C SER A 48 4.33 -7.86 8.61
N LEU A 49 4.27 -7.43 9.86
CA LEU A 49 3.70 -6.15 10.27
C LEU A 49 4.71 -5.39 11.11
N GLY A 50 4.73 -4.07 10.98
CA GLY A 50 5.61 -3.27 11.81
C GLY A 50 5.30 -1.78 11.77
N SER A 51 5.96 -1.06 12.67
CA SER A 51 5.90 0.40 12.74
C SER A 51 7.19 0.99 13.28
N ASP A 52 7.48 2.23 12.88
CA ASP A 52 8.61 3.04 13.36
C ASP A 52 8.21 4.49 13.59
N GLY A 53 7.85 4.82 14.82
CA GLY A 53 7.42 6.17 15.21
C GLY A 53 8.50 7.24 15.11
N ARG A 54 9.78 6.86 14.95
CA ARG A 54 10.87 7.84 14.74
C ARG A 54 10.71 8.63 13.44
N GLY A 55 9.99 8.06 12.46
CA GLY A 55 9.66 8.69 11.19
C GLY A 55 8.31 9.44 11.17
N SER A 56 7.65 9.65 12.30
CA SER A 56 6.30 10.21 12.37
C SER A 56 6.14 11.60 11.72
N ASN A 57 7.20 12.38 11.63
CA ASN A 57 7.18 13.70 11.00
C ASN A 57 7.45 13.68 9.48
N LEU A 58 7.77 12.51 8.90
CA LEU A 58 8.08 12.42 7.47
C LEU A 58 6.84 12.51 6.58
N LEU A 59 5.69 12.11 7.12
CA LEU A 59 4.39 12.20 6.47
C LEU A 59 3.34 12.46 7.56
N VAL A 60 2.83 13.69 7.64
CA VAL A 60 2.00 14.14 8.76
C VAL A 60 1.02 15.24 8.33
N CYS A 61 -0.17 15.24 8.93
CA CYS A 61 -1.01 16.45 9.03
C CYS A 61 -0.74 17.07 10.40
N PRO A 62 -0.07 18.22 10.49
CA PRO A 62 0.36 18.78 11.77
C PRO A 62 -0.79 19.12 12.70
N MET A 63 -1.87 19.66 12.13
CA MET A 63 -3.05 20.14 12.86
C MET A 63 -4.27 19.23 12.64
N SER A 64 -5.34 19.47 13.34
CA SER A 64 -6.65 18.78 13.30
C SER A 64 -6.75 17.50 14.14
N GLY A 65 -5.75 17.24 14.99
CA GLY A 65 -5.79 16.17 15.98
C GLY A 65 -5.77 16.70 17.42
N THR A 66 -5.84 15.81 18.39
CA THR A 66 -5.80 16.16 19.82
C THR A 66 -4.48 16.80 20.25
N ARG A 67 -3.38 16.45 19.58
CA ARG A 67 -2.05 17.05 19.83
C ARG A 67 -2.02 18.53 19.48
N GLN A 68 -2.64 18.92 18.37
CA GLN A 68 -2.69 20.28 17.87
C GLN A 68 -4.11 20.56 17.31
N PRO A 69 -5.02 21.07 18.15
CA PRO A 69 -6.36 21.43 17.71
C PRO A 69 -6.37 22.52 16.66
N VAL A 70 -7.48 22.64 15.93
CA VAL A 70 -7.65 23.66 14.88
C VAL A 70 -7.63 25.06 15.48
N THR A 71 -6.81 25.94 14.91
CA THR A 71 -6.75 27.38 15.22
C THR A 71 -6.82 28.21 13.93
N VAL A 72 -7.21 29.47 14.05
CA VAL A 72 -7.26 30.39 12.90
C VAL A 72 -5.86 30.60 12.32
N GLU A 73 -4.88 30.75 13.19
CA GLU A 73 -3.47 30.92 12.82
C GLU A 73 -2.94 29.69 12.07
N GLY A 74 -3.22 28.50 12.57
CA GLY A 74 -2.81 27.24 11.94
C GLY A 74 -3.45 27.04 10.55
N VAL A 75 -4.75 27.38 10.42
CA VAL A 75 -5.43 27.35 9.10
C VAL A 75 -4.79 28.35 8.14
N THR A 76 -4.49 29.55 8.62
CA THR A 76 -3.82 30.58 7.80
C THR A 76 -2.42 30.14 7.37
N ALA A 77 -1.72 29.39 8.21
CA ALA A 77 -0.39 28.82 7.92
C ALA A 77 -0.42 27.55 7.07
N GLY A 78 -1.60 26.98 6.77
CA GLY A 78 -1.75 25.76 5.99
C GLY A 78 -1.46 24.46 6.77
N GLU A 79 -1.44 24.50 8.11
CA GLU A 79 -1.10 23.36 8.95
C GLU A 79 -2.15 22.23 8.96
N GLN A 80 -3.34 22.49 8.41
CA GLN A 80 -4.37 21.46 8.17
C GLN A 80 -4.03 20.54 7.01
N TYR A 81 -3.08 20.90 6.17
CA TYR A 81 -2.68 20.11 5.01
C TYR A 81 -1.56 19.13 5.33
N MET A 82 -1.57 18.04 4.58
CA MET A 82 -0.53 17.02 4.63
C MET A 82 0.83 17.60 4.24
N GLN A 83 1.83 17.31 5.05
CA GLN A 83 3.24 17.64 4.82
C GLN A 83 4.05 16.38 4.64
N MET A 84 4.95 16.35 3.66
CA MET A 84 5.73 15.16 3.33
C MET A 84 7.18 15.52 2.99
N ASP A 85 8.13 14.83 3.65
CA ASP A 85 9.50 14.74 3.16
C ASP A 85 9.58 13.59 2.14
N GLY A 86 9.23 13.88 0.90
CA GLY A 86 9.16 12.88 -0.16
C GLY A 86 10.49 12.14 -0.41
N ARG A 87 11.66 12.80 -0.17
CA ARG A 87 12.97 12.17 -0.33
C ARG A 87 13.25 11.13 0.75
N ALA A 88 12.95 11.46 1.99
CA ALA A 88 13.13 10.56 3.12
C ALA A 88 12.15 9.37 3.04
N VAL A 89 10.87 9.65 2.74
CA VAL A 89 9.83 8.63 2.52
C VAL A 89 10.22 7.67 1.40
N PHE A 90 10.70 8.18 0.27
CA PHE A 90 11.15 7.36 -0.87
C PHE A 90 12.26 6.36 -0.48
N LYS A 91 13.32 6.85 0.18
CA LYS A 91 14.45 6.01 0.59
C LYS A 91 14.05 4.95 1.61
N TRP A 92 13.20 5.35 2.56
CA TRP A 92 12.68 4.46 3.59
C TRP A 92 11.80 3.37 2.96
N ALA A 93 10.88 3.75 2.08
CA ALA A 93 9.91 2.83 1.48
C ALA A 93 10.60 1.71 0.67
N ILE A 94 11.56 2.04 -0.19
CA ILE A 94 12.26 1.02 -1.00
C ILE A 94 12.93 0.00 -0.10
N ARG A 95 13.75 0.44 0.85
CA ARG A 95 14.46 -0.47 1.75
C ARG A 95 13.50 -1.32 2.58
N LEU A 96 12.48 -0.69 3.16
CA LEU A 96 11.52 -1.37 4.01
C LEU A 96 10.74 -2.45 3.25
N VAL A 97 10.22 -2.09 2.07
CA VAL A 97 9.40 -3.03 1.29
C VAL A 97 10.25 -4.19 0.81
N GLU A 98 11.48 -3.94 0.33
CA GLU A 98 12.41 -4.99 -0.06
C GLU A 98 12.65 -5.99 1.10
N GLU A 99 13.04 -5.48 2.28
CA GLU A 99 13.28 -6.30 3.47
C GLU A 99 12.05 -7.15 3.86
N ASN A 100 10.86 -6.55 3.84
CA ASN A 100 9.64 -7.24 4.23
C ASN A 100 9.13 -8.23 3.18
N VAL A 101 9.25 -7.92 1.90
CA VAL A 101 8.94 -8.86 0.82
C VAL A 101 9.81 -10.10 0.93
N GLN A 102 11.11 -9.93 1.08
CA GLN A 102 12.06 -11.04 1.26
C GLN A 102 11.71 -11.88 2.51
N GLN A 103 11.38 -11.22 3.62
CA GLN A 103 10.98 -11.90 4.86
C GLN A 103 9.70 -12.72 4.68
N VAL A 104 8.66 -12.15 4.07
CA VAL A 104 7.37 -12.83 3.86
C VAL A 104 7.53 -14.02 2.90
N VAL A 105 8.26 -13.83 1.80
CA VAL A 105 8.58 -14.91 0.86
C VAL A 105 9.36 -16.04 1.55
N HIS A 106 10.38 -15.70 2.35
CA HIS A 106 11.13 -16.70 3.11
C HIS A 106 10.23 -17.49 4.08
N HIS A 107 9.36 -16.81 4.81
CA HIS A 107 8.46 -17.46 5.78
C HIS A 107 7.36 -18.31 5.12
N SER A 108 6.92 -17.94 3.92
CA SER A 108 5.91 -18.71 3.18
C SER A 108 6.45 -20.01 2.59
N GLY A 109 7.74 -20.09 2.34
CA GLY A 109 8.36 -21.20 1.60
C GLY A 109 8.07 -21.17 0.10
N VAL A 110 7.33 -20.19 -0.41
CA VAL A 110 7.05 -20.00 -1.85
C VAL A 110 8.21 -19.24 -2.49
N PRO A 111 8.84 -19.74 -3.57
CA PRO A 111 9.90 -18.99 -4.24
C PRO A 111 9.43 -17.62 -4.76
N MET A 112 10.30 -16.62 -4.74
CA MET A 112 9.99 -15.25 -5.17
C MET A 112 9.40 -15.22 -6.59
N GLU A 113 10.01 -15.95 -7.50
CA GLU A 113 9.65 -16.00 -8.92
C GLU A 113 8.34 -16.75 -9.18
N SER A 114 7.89 -17.57 -8.21
CA SER A 114 6.66 -18.36 -8.31
C SER A 114 5.41 -17.56 -7.96
N ASN A 115 5.57 -16.35 -7.39
CA ASN A 115 4.44 -15.49 -7.13
C ASN A 115 3.89 -14.93 -8.44
N ASP A 116 2.56 -14.96 -8.60
CA ASP A 116 1.88 -14.53 -9.83
C ASP A 116 1.85 -13.01 -9.93
N LEU A 117 1.57 -12.31 -8.83
CA LEU A 117 1.42 -10.87 -8.83
C LEU A 117 1.90 -10.22 -7.53
N PHE A 118 2.51 -9.05 -7.68
CA PHE A 118 2.89 -8.15 -6.59
C PHE A 118 2.01 -6.90 -6.63
N ILE A 119 1.22 -6.69 -5.59
CA ILE A 119 0.38 -5.51 -5.39
C ILE A 119 0.95 -4.69 -4.26
N LEU A 120 1.75 -3.68 -4.61
CA LEU A 120 2.28 -2.73 -3.65
C LEU A 120 1.31 -1.56 -3.48
N HIS A 121 1.34 -0.92 -2.31
CA HIS A 121 0.71 0.38 -2.14
C HIS A 121 1.11 1.33 -3.27
N GLN A 122 0.13 1.90 -3.95
CA GLN A 122 0.30 2.77 -5.11
C GLN A 122 0.72 4.18 -4.67
N ALA A 123 1.89 4.30 -4.04
CA ALA A 123 2.39 5.55 -3.50
C ALA A 123 2.97 6.48 -4.59
N ASN A 124 3.85 5.92 -5.42
CA ASN A 124 4.58 6.61 -6.48
C ASN A 124 5.23 5.57 -7.40
N LEU A 125 5.16 5.80 -8.72
CA LEU A 125 5.73 4.87 -9.69
C LEU A 125 7.23 4.61 -9.46
N ARG A 126 7.99 5.64 -9.12
CA ARG A 126 9.45 5.50 -8.87
C ARG A 126 9.75 4.58 -7.68
N ILE A 127 8.87 4.53 -6.67
CA ILE A 127 9.01 3.61 -5.54
C ILE A 127 8.79 2.18 -6.02
N ILE A 128 7.72 1.93 -6.78
CA ILE A 128 7.41 0.60 -7.33
C ILE A 128 8.55 0.13 -8.24
N ASP A 129 9.04 0.98 -9.13
CA ASP A 129 10.18 0.68 -10.03
C ASP A 129 11.48 0.40 -9.25
N GLY A 130 11.72 1.17 -8.18
CA GLY A 130 12.87 0.96 -7.31
C GLY A 130 12.82 -0.40 -6.62
N ILE A 131 11.66 -0.78 -6.07
CA ILE A 131 11.44 -2.07 -5.42
C ILE A 131 11.56 -3.21 -6.44
N ARG A 132 10.90 -3.10 -7.59
CA ARG A 132 10.98 -4.07 -8.66
C ARG A 132 12.42 -4.34 -9.08
N SER A 133 13.19 -3.27 -9.29
CA SER A 133 14.59 -3.35 -9.68
C SER A 133 15.46 -4.00 -8.60
N SER A 134 15.23 -3.70 -7.32
CA SER A 134 15.99 -4.29 -6.21
C SER A 134 15.68 -5.78 -6.02
N LEU A 135 14.45 -6.20 -6.30
CA LEU A 135 14.02 -7.60 -6.25
C LEU A 135 14.42 -8.40 -7.51
N GLY A 136 14.85 -7.74 -8.59
CA GLY A 136 15.23 -8.39 -9.84
C GLY A 136 14.05 -9.03 -10.59
N LEU A 137 12.84 -8.50 -10.41
CA LEU A 137 11.61 -9.05 -10.98
C LEU A 137 11.13 -8.27 -12.21
N ASP A 138 10.44 -8.96 -13.11
CA ASP A 138 9.87 -8.38 -14.33
C ASP A 138 8.70 -7.43 -14.01
N GLU A 139 8.51 -6.43 -14.87
CA GLU A 139 7.46 -5.43 -14.74
C GLU A 139 6.06 -6.04 -14.75
N GLU A 140 5.87 -7.06 -15.55
CA GLU A 140 4.60 -7.76 -15.70
C GLU A 140 4.10 -8.40 -14.39
N LYS A 141 4.99 -8.67 -13.45
CA LYS A 141 4.64 -9.18 -12.12
C LYS A 141 4.11 -8.13 -11.17
N PHE A 142 4.14 -6.86 -11.54
CA PHE A 142 3.63 -5.77 -10.70
C PHE A 142 2.35 -5.18 -11.29
N LEU A 143 1.40 -4.88 -10.42
CA LEU A 143 0.24 -4.07 -10.81
C LEU A 143 0.55 -2.61 -10.55
N VAL A 144 0.30 -1.78 -11.56
CA VAL A 144 0.39 -0.32 -11.48
C VAL A 144 -0.88 0.28 -12.06
N ASN A 145 -1.54 1.17 -11.30
CA ASN A 145 -2.73 1.92 -11.73
C ASN A 145 -2.68 3.40 -11.29
N LEU A 146 -1.49 3.85 -10.91
CA LEU A 146 -1.21 5.23 -10.48
C LEU A 146 -1.53 6.29 -11.53
N ASP A 147 -1.40 5.96 -12.81
CA ASP A 147 -1.71 6.83 -13.95
C ASP A 147 -3.18 7.22 -14.00
N ARG A 148 -4.06 6.39 -13.44
CA ARG A 148 -5.51 6.60 -13.45
C ARG A 148 -6.05 7.17 -12.15
N TYR A 149 -5.50 6.78 -11.02
CA TYR A 149 -6.06 7.08 -9.70
C TYR A 149 -5.13 7.90 -8.79
N GLY A 150 -3.85 7.97 -9.11
CA GLY A 150 -2.85 8.52 -8.19
C GLY A 150 -2.70 7.66 -6.93
N ASN A 151 -2.15 8.25 -5.89
CA ASN A 151 -2.05 7.63 -4.58
C ASN A 151 -3.38 7.78 -3.82
N THR A 152 -4.18 6.73 -3.79
CA THR A 152 -5.47 6.68 -3.08
C THR A 152 -5.34 6.15 -1.65
N SER A 153 -4.12 6.23 -1.06
CA SER A 153 -3.84 5.84 0.33
C SER A 153 -4.33 4.42 0.63
N SER A 154 -5.19 4.21 1.63
CA SER A 154 -5.69 2.89 2.03
C SER A 154 -6.55 2.21 0.96
N GLY A 155 -7.15 2.96 0.05
CA GLY A 155 -7.92 2.43 -1.09
C GLY A 155 -7.07 1.82 -2.19
N SER A 156 -5.75 2.10 -2.24
CA SER A 156 -4.91 1.75 -3.38
C SER A 156 -4.75 0.24 -3.61
N ILE A 157 -4.56 -0.53 -2.55
CA ILE A 157 -4.41 -1.98 -2.63
C ILE A 157 -5.72 -2.67 -3.03
N PRO A 158 -6.85 -2.44 -2.36
CA PRO A 158 -8.09 -3.10 -2.75
C PRO A 158 -8.58 -2.71 -4.15
N LEU A 159 -8.34 -1.47 -4.61
CA LEU A 159 -8.59 -1.08 -6.00
C LEU A 159 -7.72 -1.87 -6.97
N ALA A 160 -6.42 -1.99 -6.68
CA ALA A 160 -5.50 -2.75 -7.51
C ALA A 160 -5.84 -4.25 -7.54
N LEU A 161 -6.28 -4.81 -6.41
CA LEU A 161 -6.70 -6.19 -6.31
C LEU A 161 -7.95 -6.48 -7.15
N ASP A 162 -8.99 -5.64 -7.05
CA ASP A 162 -10.21 -5.75 -7.86
C ASP A 162 -9.91 -5.66 -9.36
N GLU A 163 -9.04 -4.74 -9.78
CA GLU A 163 -8.63 -4.62 -11.17
C GLU A 163 -7.84 -5.83 -11.67
N ALA A 164 -6.94 -6.36 -10.85
CA ALA A 164 -6.19 -7.58 -11.21
C ALA A 164 -7.14 -8.76 -11.43
N TRP A 165 -8.12 -8.91 -10.54
CA TRP A 165 -9.15 -9.95 -10.64
C TRP A 165 -9.99 -9.79 -11.91
N ARG A 166 -10.58 -8.62 -12.13
CA ARG A 166 -11.41 -8.33 -13.30
C ARG A 166 -10.67 -8.45 -14.63
N ALA A 167 -9.37 -8.17 -14.63
CA ALA A 167 -8.53 -8.32 -15.81
C ALA A 167 -8.04 -9.76 -16.03
N GLY A 168 -8.37 -10.71 -15.14
CA GLY A 168 -7.92 -12.09 -15.22
C GLY A 168 -6.41 -12.25 -14.97
N ARG A 169 -5.76 -11.26 -14.34
CA ARG A 169 -4.34 -11.36 -13.96
C ARG A 169 -4.11 -12.25 -12.74
N ILE A 170 -5.13 -12.38 -11.92
CA ILE A 170 -5.21 -13.31 -10.79
C ILE A 170 -6.55 -14.05 -10.84
N GLY A 171 -6.59 -15.23 -10.30
CA GLY A 171 -7.74 -16.10 -10.23
C GLY A 171 -7.55 -17.20 -9.20
N PRO A 172 -8.45 -18.18 -9.12
CA PRO A 172 -8.33 -19.28 -8.16
C PRO A 172 -6.96 -19.95 -8.21
N GLY A 173 -6.30 -20.07 -7.06
CA GLY A 173 -4.96 -20.65 -6.91
C GLY A 173 -3.80 -19.66 -7.16
N SER A 174 -4.07 -18.44 -7.59
CA SER A 174 -3.01 -17.43 -7.75
C SER A 174 -2.37 -17.04 -6.43
N THR A 175 -1.06 -16.87 -6.45
CA THR A 175 -0.27 -16.42 -5.31
C THR A 175 0.04 -14.94 -5.45
N VAL A 176 -0.49 -14.13 -4.52
CA VAL A 176 -0.40 -12.66 -4.58
C VAL A 176 0.34 -12.13 -3.36
N LEU A 177 1.40 -11.36 -3.61
CA LEU A 177 2.09 -10.63 -2.56
C LEU A 177 1.52 -9.21 -2.48
N ILE A 178 1.06 -8.83 -1.30
CA ILE A 178 0.47 -7.52 -1.01
C ILE A 178 1.35 -6.81 0.01
N CYS A 179 1.74 -5.57 -0.26
CA CYS A 179 2.52 -4.78 0.69
C CYS A 179 2.04 -3.33 0.77
N GLY A 180 1.51 -2.96 1.93
CA GLY A 180 1.11 -1.60 2.29
C GLY A 180 2.13 -0.93 3.19
N PHE A 181 2.35 0.38 3.01
CA PHE A 181 3.23 1.18 3.83
C PHE A 181 2.81 2.66 3.79
N GLY A 182 3.13 3.42 4.83
CA GLY A 182 2.73 4.83 4.87
C GLY A 182 3.10 5.54 6.16
N GLY A 183 2.35 6.61 6.43
CA GLY A 183 2.50 7.42 7.64
C GLY A 183 2.43 6.60 8.92
N GLY A 184 3.22 7.02 9.89
CA GLY A 184 3.36 6.31 11.14
C GLY A 184 4.82 6.35 11.64
N LEU A 185 5.84 5.88 10.94
CA LEU A 185 5.76 5.03 9.76
C LEU A 185 5.20 3.66 10.13
N ALA A 186 4.39 3.09 9.24
CA ALA A 186 3.81 1.77 9.46
C ALA A 186 3.78 0.97 8.16
N TRP A 187 3.80 -0.35 8.26
CA TRP A 187 3.76 -1.24 7.12
C TRP A 187 3.10 -2.57 7.43
N GLY A 188 2.61 -3.21 6.38
CA GLY A 188 2.14 -4.59 6.40
C GLY A 188 2.41 -5.24 5.06
N CYS A 189 3.04 -6.39 5.07
CA CYS A 189 3.29 -7.20 3.91
C CYS A 189 2.72 -8.60 4.14
N LEU A 190 2.07 -9.16 3.15
CA LEU A 190 1.49 -10.50 3.24
C LEU A 190 1.58 -11.23 1.91
N LEU A 191 1.65 -12.55 1.98
CA LEU A 191 1.51 -13.46 0.86
C LEU A 191 0.22 -14.25 1.03
N TYR A 192 -0.58 -14.23 0.01
CA TYR A 192 -1.92 -14.82 -0.02
C TYR A 192 -2.05 -15.70 -1.26
N THR A 193 -2.75 -16.83 -1.12
CA THR A 193 -3.18 -17.66 -2.25
C THR A 193 -4.70 -17.59 -2.35
N SER A 194 -5.21 -17.17 -3.51
CA SER A 194 -6.64 -17.13 -3.76
C SER A 194 -7.24 -18.52 -3.76
N ASP A 195 -8.42 -18.66 -3.18
CA ASP A 195 -9.18 -19.90 -3.13
C ASP A 195 -10.10 -20.04 -4.36
N ALA A 196 -10.50 -21.26 -4.67
CA ALA A 196 -11.55 -21.54 -5.66
C ALA A 196 -12.95 -21.07 -5.24
N ALA A 197 -13.12 -20.62 -4.01
CA ALA A 197 -14.38 -20.09 -3.48
C ALA A 197 -14.58 -18.57 -3.73
N ASP A 198 -13.62 -17.91 -4.36
CA ASP A 198 -13.69 -16.48 -4.69
C ASP A 198 -14.50 -16.21 -5.99
N GLU A 199 -15.44 -17.11 -6.37
CA GLU A 199 -16.38 -16.94 -7.49
C GLU A 199 -17.62 -16.12 -7.13
#